data_c92267f62326fb235421b9fd1ab6fae8
#
_entry.id   c92267f62326fb235421b9fd1ab6fae8
#
_cell.length_a   1.000
_cell.length_b   1.000
_cell.length_c   1.000
_cell.angle_alpha   90.00
_cell.angle_beta   90.00
_cell.angle_gamma   90.00
#
_symmetry.space_group_name_H-M   'P 1'
#
loop_
_entity.id
_entity.type
_entity.pdbx_description
1 polymer ?
#
loop_
_entity_poly.entity_id
_entity_poly.type
_entity_poly.pdbx_seq_one_letter_code
_entity_poly.pdbx_strand_id
1 'polypeptide(L)'
;MHECKTVTLRTRPLKNKMLSFYLDYYPGYRDKETMKVIRHESLGIYIYARPKNEIERDFNNEMLSKAEAIRCIRVQAIVNEEFGFLDKHKMKADFLAYFREKAKLKYHKWDCVYQHFEKFVNGYCTFGDVTVELCQKFRQYLLNCKQIRHPNISVSRNSAAGYFQLSVHY
;
A
#
# COMPACT_ATOMS: atom_id res chain seq x y z
N MET A 1 12.49 16.80 -8.73
CA MET A 1 12.65 15.72 -9.74
C MET A 1 11.44 14.80 -9.58
N HIS A 2 10.50 14.80 -10.52
CA HIS A 2 9.34 13.91 -10.47
C HIS A 2 9.82 12.48 -10.69
N GLU A 3 9.69 11.60 -9.70
CA GLU A 3 9.90 10.17 -9.91
C GLU A 3 8.83 9.68 -10.88
N CYS A 4 9.27 9.22 -12.06
CA CYS A 4 8.38 8.68 -13.08
C CYS A 4 7.80 7.37 -12.55
N LYS A 5 6.51 7.32 -12.29
CA LYS A 5 5.79 6.10 -11.94
C LYS A 5 5.66 5.29 -13.23
N THR A 6 6.28 4.12 -13.30
CA THR A 6 6.31 3.32 -14.52
C THR A 6 5.62 1.98 -14.32
N VAL A 7 4.88 1.56 -15.34
CA VAL A 7 4.37 0.19 -15.50
C VAL A 7 5.02 -0.39 -16.74
N THR A 8 5.83 -1.41 -16.53
CA THR A 8 6.56 -2.08 -17.60
C THR A 8 5.95 -3.46 -17.86
N LEU A 9 5.64 -3.75 -19.13
CA LEU A 9 5.24 -5.09 -19.55
C LEU A 9 6.49 -5.98 -19.63
N ARG A 10 6.46 -7.12 -18.94
CA ARG A 10 7.57 -8.09 -18.93
C ARG A 10 7.04 -9.49 -19.15
N THR A 11 7.93 -10.39 -19.50
CA THR A 11 7.66 -11.81 -19.64
C THR A 11 8.49 -12.63 -18.67
N ARG A 12 7.95 -13.79 -18.25
CA ARG A 12 8.69 -14.82 -17.50
C ARG A 12 8.49 -16.19 -18.16
N PRO A 13 9.54 -17.02 -18.19
CA PRO A 13 9.45 -18.35 -18.81
C PRO A 13 8.57 -19.29 -17.98
N LEU A 14 7.84 -20.17 -18.68
CA LEU A 14 7.09 -21.28 -18.12
C LEU A 14 7.69 -22.61 -18.54
N LYS A 15 7.37 -23.71 -17.79
CA LYS A 15 7.91 -25.06 -18.05
C LYS A 15 7.53 -25.62 -19.42
N ASN A 16 6.44 -25.16 -20.05
CA ASN A 16 5.89 -25.66 -21.32
C ASN A 16 6.40 -24.91 -22.57
N LYS A 17 7.58 -24.28 -22.52
CA LYS A 17 8.13 -23.46 -23.61
C LYS A 17 7.27 -22.26 -24.01
N MET A 18 6.44 -21.79 -23.10
CA MET A 18 5.68 -20.55 -23.23
C MET A 18 6.27 -19.46 -22.32
N LEU A 19 5.90 -18.22 -22.60
CA LEU A 19 6.18 -17.08 -21.74
C LEU A 19 4.85 -16.55 -21.20
N SER A 20 4.84 -16.13 -19.94
CA SER A 20 3.70 -15.45 -19.32
C SER A 20 3.97 -13.97 -19.21
N PHE A 21 3.02 -13.12 -19.62
CA PHE A 21 3.09 -11.68 -19.39
C PHE A 21 2.74 -11.29 -17.96
N TYR A 22 3.47 -10.31 -17.46
CA TYR A 22 3.16 -9.64 -16.19
C TYR A 22 3.53 -8.16 -16.26
N LEU A 23 2.88 -7.34 -15.42
CA LEU A 23 3.23 -5.94 -15.24
C LEU A 23 4.20 -5.81 -14.05
N ASP A 24 5.26 -5.04 -14.24
CA ASP A 24 6.23 -4.65 -13.23
C ASP A 24 6.00 -3.16 -12.90
N TYR A 25 5.58 -2.90 -11.66
CA TYR A 25 5.28 -1.55 -11.16
C TYR A 25 6.49 -0.96 -10.46
N TYR A 26 6.90 0.25 -10.85
CA TYR A 26 7.94 0.97 -10.15
C TYR A 26 7.56 2.45 -9.88
N PRO A 27 7.53 2.85 -8.60
CA PRO A 27 7.52 2.03 -7.39
C PRO A 27 6.28 1.11 -7.32
N GLY A 28 6.34 0.06 -6.49
CA GLY A 28 5.16 -0.79 -6.25
C GLY A 28 3.99 0.02 -5.65
N TYR A 29 2.77 -0.45 -5.79
CA TYR A 29 1.60 0.17 -5.19
C TYR A 29 1.07 -0.66 -4.02
N ARG A 30 0.35 0.00 -3.11
CA ARG A 30 -0.30 -0.67 -1.98
C ARG A 30 -1.75 -0.99 -2.36
N ASP A 31 -2.09 -2.26 -2.33
CA ASP A 31 -3.46 -2.73 -2.51
C ASP A 31 -4.36 -2.20 -1.38
N LYS A 32 -5.52 -1.63 -1.74
CA LYS A 32 -6.41 -0.95 -0.78
C LYS A 32 -7.13 -1.90 0.17
N GLU A 33 -7.34 -3.15 -0.25
CA GLU A 33 -8.05 -4.16 0.56
C GLU A 33 -7.09 -4.93 1.45
N THR A 34 -6.00 -5.44 0.88
CA THR A 34 -5.04 -6.28 1.60
C THR A 34 -3.93 -5.50 2.27
N MET A 35 -3.78 -4.20 1.93
CA MET A 35 -2.70 -3.31 2.37
C MET A 35 -1.29 -3.83 2.01
N LYS A 36 -1.18 -4.85 1.16
CA LYS A 36 0.09 -5.41 0.70
C LYS A 36 0.69 -4.55 -0.42
N VAL A 37 2.01 -4.48 -0.45
CA VAL A 37 2.72 -3.85 -1.56
C VAL A 37 2.75 -4.83 -2.73
N ILE A 38 2.13 -4.43 -3.84
CA ILE A 38 2.13 -5.18 -5.09
C ILE A 38 3.15 -4.54 -6.02
N ARG A 39 4.10 -5.34 -6.48
CA ARG A 39 5.09 -4.93 -7.48
C ARG A 39 4.87 -5.61 -8.81
N HIS A 40 4.31 -6.80 -8.82
CA HIS A 40 4.08 -7.58 -10.03
C HIS A 40 2.60 -8.00 -10.11
N GLU A 41 1.98 -7.78 -11.27
CA GLU A 41 0.63 -8.25 -11.60
C GLU A 41 0.70 -9.23 -12.77
N SER A 42 0.30 -10.48 -12.56
CA SER A 42 0.23 -11.48 -13.64
C SER A 42 -1.01 -11.22 -14.48
N LEU A 43 -0.86 -11.16 -15.81
CA LEU A 43 -1.97 -10.87 -16.72
C LEU A 43 -2.75 -12.12 -17.12
N GLY A 44 -2.23 -13.33 -16.86
CA GLY A 44 -2.84 -14.58 -17.37
C GLY A 44 -2.76 -14.73 -18.89
N ILE A 45 -1.93 -13.92 -19.55
CA ILE A 45 -1.71 -13.93 -20.99
C ILE A 45 -0.39 -14.66 -21.28
N TYR A 46 -0.41 -15.53 -22.26
CA TYR A 46 0.71 -16.41 -22.58
C TYR A 46 1.06 -16.30 -24.07
N ILE A 47 2.35 -16.47 -24.39
CA ILE A 47 2.87 -16.50 -25.77
C ILE A 47 3.86 -17.64 -25.95
N TYR A 48 4.07 -18.06 -27.18
CA TYR A 48 5.12 -19.01 -27.53
C TYR A 48 6.50 -18.36 -27.38
N ALA A 49 7.39 -19.00 -26.64
CA ALA A 49 8.77 -18.48 -26.46
C ALA A 49 9.56 -18.50 -27.79
N ARG A 50 9.26 -19.46 -28.67
CA ARG A 50 9.86 -19.63 -30.00
C ARG A 50 8.77 -20.04 -30.97
N PRO A 51 8.07 -19.10 -31.62
CA PRO A 51 7.04 -19.42 -32.60
C PRO A 51 7.64 -20.08 -33.83
N LYS A 52 7.06 -21.20 -34.30
CA LYS A 52 7.58 -22.02 -35.36
C LYS A 52 6.96 -21.69 -36.71
N ASN A 53 5.76 -21.16 -36.75
CA ASN A 53 4.98 -20.86 -37.95
C ASN A 53 4.34 -19.48 -37.83
N GLU A 54 3.70 -19.03 -38.91
CA GLU A 54 3.04 -17.74 -39.00
C GLU A 54 1.86 -17.65 -38.05
N ILE A 55 1.06 -18.71 -37.90
CA ILE A 55 -0.08 -18.76 -36.99
C ILE A 55 0.36 -18.49 -35.54
N GLU A 56 1.46 -19.11 -35.10
CA GLU A 56 1.99 -18.88 -33.74
C GLU A 56 2.55 -17.46 -33.56
N ARG A 57 3.10 -16.86 -34.63
CA ARG A 57 3.55 -15.46 -34.62
C ARG A 57 2.37 -14.49 -34.52
N ASP A 58 1.33 -14.72 -35.31
CA ASP A 58 0.12 -13.89 -35.28
C ASP A 58 -0.57 -13.97 -33.93
N PHE A 59 -0.66 -15.18 -33.37
CA PHE A 59 -1.15 -15.39 -32.01
C PHE A 59 -0.31 -14.56 -30.98
N ASN A 60 1.03 -14.62 -31.07
CA ASN A 60 1.90 -13.86 -30.18
C ASN A 60 1.67 -12.34 -30.31
N ASN A 61 1.51 -11.84 -31.55
CA ASN A 61 1.24 -10.43 -31.81
C ASN A 61 -0.11 -9.99 -31.23
N GLU A 62 -1.15 -10.81 -31.39
CA GLU A 62 -2.47 -10.55 -30.80
C GLU A 62 -2.39 -10.49 -29.26
N MET A 63 -1.72 -11.46 -28.65
CA MET A 63 -1.56 -11.52 -27.19
C MET A 63 -0.72 -10.37 -26.65
N LEU A 64 0.32 -9.94 -27.37
CA LEU A 64 1.11 -8.75 -27.05
C LEU A 64 0.26 -7.48 -27.08
N SER A 65 -0.55 -7.33 -28.13
CA SER A 65 -1.46 -6.18 -28.25
C SER A 65 -2.46 -6.11 -27.09
N LYS A 66 -3.03 -7.25 -26.67
CA LYS A 66 -3.91 -7.34 -25.50
C LYS A 66 -3.18 -6.96 -24.21
N ALA A 67 -1.96 -7.46 -24.00
CA ALA A 67 -1.15 -7.16 -22.83
C ALA A 67 -0.77 -5.66 -22.75
N GLU A 68 -0.41 -5.06 -23.90
CA GLU A 68 -0.11 -3.62 -24.00
C GLU A 68 -1.35 -2.76 -23.73
N ALA A 69 -2.53 -3.15 -24.20
CA ALA A 69 -3.78 -2.45 -23.89
C ALA A 69 -4.04 -2.42 -22.39
N ILE A 70 -3.86 -3.55 -21.69
CA ILE A 70 -3.97 -3.62 -20.23
C ILE A 70 -2.93 -2.71 -19.56
N ARG A 71 -1.67 -2.74 -20.03
CA ARG A 71 -0.62 -1.87 -19.51
C ARG A 71 -1.00 -0.39 -19.63
N CYS A 72 -1.54 0.03 -20.78
CA CYS A 72 -1.99 1.41 -21.00
C CYS A 72 -3.10 1.82 -20.00
N ILE A 73 -4.08 0.95 -19.77
CA ILE A 73 -5.14 1.18 -18.77
C ILE A 73 -4.54 1.36 -17.38
N ARG A 74 -3.56 0.54 -17.00
CA ARG A 74 -2.88 0.65 -15.70
C ARG A 74 -2.08 1.92 -15.57
N VAL A 75 -1.37 2.33 -16.63
CA VAL A 75 -0.65 3.62 -16.66
C VAL A 75 -1.62 4.78 -16.47
N GLN A 76 -2.75 4.75 -17.16
CA GLN A 76 -3.77 5.80 -17.03
C GLN A 76 -4.36 5.85 -15.61
N ALA A 77 -4.63 4.70 -15.00
CA ALA A 77 -5.09 4.61 -13.62
C ALA A 77 -4.06 5.20 -12.63
N ILE A 78 -2.76 5.01 -12.90
CA ILE A 78 -1.67 5.61 -12.11
C ILE A 78 -1.67 7.12 -12.24
N VAL A 79 -1.78 7.64 -13.47
CA VAL A 79 -1.83 9.08 -13.73
C VAL A 79 -3.01 9.71 -13.01
N ASN A 80 -4.14 9.01 -12.97
CA ASN A 80 -5.36 9.44 -12.27
C ASN A 80 -5.30 9.22 -10.74
N GLU A 81 -4.16 8.77 -10.20
CA GLU A 81 -3.98 8.46 -8.77
C GLU A 81 -4.97 7.40 -8.21
N GLU A 82 -5.58 6.61 -9.06
CA GLU A 82 -6.51 5.55 -8.67
C GLU A 82 -5.81 4.40 -7.89
N PHE A 83 -4.49 4.26 -8.09
CA PHE A 83 -3.64 3.35 -7.31
C PHE A 83 -2.87 4.18 -6.28
N GLY A 84 -2.96 3.80 -5.01
CA GLY A 84 -2.14 4.38 -3.95
C GLY A 84 -0.66 4.03 -4.13
N PHE A 85 0.02 4.64 -5.13
CA PHE A 85 1.45 4.42 -5.36
C PHE A 85 2.25 4.88 -4.16
N LEU A 86 3.18 4.03 -3.75
CA LEU A 86 4.15 4.34 -2.73
C LEU A 86 5.16 5.35 -3.29
N ASP A 87 4.86 6.63 -3.17
CA ASP A 87 5.83 7.69 -3.38
C ASP A 87 6.88 7.60 -2.26
N LYS A 88 8.13 7.33 -2.63
CA LYS A 88 9.22 7.20 -1.66
C LYS A 88 9.41 8.45 -0.80
N HIS A 89 9.14 9.64 -1.34
CA HIS A 89 9.20 10.88 -0.57
C HIS A 89 8.04 10.97 0.43
N LYS A 90 6.82 10.64 0.00
CA LYS A 90 5.65 10.58 0.90
C LYS A 90 5.82 9.52 1.98
N MET A 91 6.42 8.36 1.64
CA MET A 91 6.67 7.29 2.61
C MET A 91 7.68 7.68 3.69
N LYS A 92 8.64 8.56 3.37
CA LYS A 92 9.61 9.10 4.34
C LYS A 92 9.10 10.32 5.10
N ALA A 93 7.96 10.88 4.70
CA ALA A 93 7.38 12.03 5.39
C ALA A 93 6.94 11.65 6.80
N ASP A 94 6.95 12.63 7.69
CA ASP A 94 6.61 12.47 9.09
C ASP A 94 5.11 12.26 9.28
N PHE A 95 4.73 11.03 9.63
CA PHE A 95 3.35 10.67 9.92
C PHE A 95 2.85 11.28 11.24
N LEU A 96 3.73 11.42 12.25
CA LEU A 96 3.33 12.02 13.53
C LEU A 96 2.96 13.48 13.37
N ALA A 97 3.74 14.25 12.61
CA ALA A 97 3.40 15.64 12.31
C ALA A 97 2.06 15.76 11.58
N TYR A 98 1.83 14.92 10.57
CA TYR A 98 0.56 14.84 9.86
C TYR A 98 -0.60 14.48 10.81
N PHE A 99 -0.44 13.44 11.63
CA PHE A 99 -1.47 13.01 12.57
C PHE A 99 -1.81 14.11 13.61
N ARG A 100 -0.79 14.80 14.13
CA ARG A 100 -0.97 15.94 15.05
C ARG A 100 -1.84 17.03 14.43
N GLU A 101 -1.53 17.46 13.21
CA GLU A 101 -2.30 18.50 12.53
C GLU A 101 -3.76 18.07 12.30
N LYS A 102 -3.98 16.82 11.93
CA LYS A 102 -5.33 16.28 11.77
C LYS A 102 -6.09 16.16 13.10
N ALA A 103 -5.41 15.74 14.17
CA ALA A 103 -6.01 15.62 15.49
C ALA A 103 -6.48 16.98 16.04
N LYS A 104 -5.70 18.08 15.82
CA LYS A 104 -6.08 19.44 16.20
C LYS A 104 -7.38 19.93 15.57
N LEU A 105 -7.72 19.45 14.37
CA LEU A 105 -8.93 19.83 13.66
C LEU A 105 -10.18 19.06 14.12
N LYS A 106 -10.00 18.12 15.04
CA LYS A 106 -11.05 17.23 15.53
C LYS A 106 -11.33 17.46 17.03
N TYR A 107 -12.26 16.69 17.58
CA TYR A 107 -12.59 16.79 18.99
C TYR A 107 -11.58 16.07 19.89
N HIS A 108 -11.56 16.40 21.17
CA HIS A 108 -10.63 15.99 22.21
C HIS A 108 -10.18 14.50 22.22
N LYS A 109 -11.03 13.55 21.83
CA LYS A 109 -10.61 12.13 21.78
C LYS A 109 -9.49 11.87 20.80
N TRP A 110 -9.40 12.66 19.71
CA TRP A 110 -8.33 12.56 18.73
C TRP A 110 -6.98 12.95 19.29
N ASP A 111 -6.95 13.98 20.13
CA ASP A 111 -5.74 14.37 20.85
C ASP A 111 -5.26 13.26 21.80
N CYS A 112 -6.18 12.59 22.51
CA CYS A 112 -5.83 11.42 23.32
C CYS A 112 -5.26 10.28 22.49
N VAL A 113 -5.84 9.99 21.31
CA VAL A 113 -5.33 8.93 20.40
C VAL A 113 -3.94 9.31 19.90
N TYR A 114 -3.73 10.56 19.48
CA TYR A 114 -2.45 11.06 19.05
C TYR A 114 -1.37 10.88 20.14
N GLN A 115 -1.64 11.31 21.38
CA GLN A 115 -0.70 11.20 22.50
C GLN A 115 -0.35 9.75 22.83
N HIS A 116 -1.35 8.83 22.76
CA HIS A 116 -1.09 7.39 22.91
C HIS A 116 -0.23 6.85 21.79
N PHE A 117 -0.48 7.27 20.55
CA PHE A 117 0.28 6.83 19.40
C PHE A 117 1.72 7.37 19.43
N GLU A 118 1.90 8.66 19.69
CA GLU A 118 3.22 9.28 19.87
C GLU A 118 4.08 8.56 20.92
N LYS A 119 3.47 8.24 22.07
CA LYS A 119 4.13 7.47 23.14
C LYS A 119 4.48 6.04 22.67
N PHE A 120 3.59 5.38 21.94
CA PHE A 120 3.78 4.03 21.44
C PHE A 120 4.94 3.93 20.45
N VAL A 121 5.09 4.91 19.54
CA VAL A 121 6.16 4.95 18.54
C VAL A 121 7.41 5.71 19.01
N ASN A 122 7.49 6.07 20.29
CA ASN A 122 8.60 6.81 20.88
C ASN A 122 8.94 8.14 20.16
N GLY A 123 7.90 8.85 19.72
CA GLY A 123 8.04 10.19 19.13
C GLY A 123 8.51 10.22 17.67
N TYR A 124 8.62 9.10 16.99
CA TYR A 124 8.99 9.05 15.57
C TYR A 124 8.22 7.98 14.81
N CYS A 125 7.62 8.37 13.67
CA CYS A 125 6.93 7.45 12.76
C CYS A 125 6.79 8.09 11.38
N THR A 126 7.21 7.42 10.34
CA THR A 126 6.99 7.83 8.96
C THR A 126 5.74 7.17 8.37
N PHE A 127 5.23 7.67 7.24
CA PHE A 127 4.14 6.98 6.53
C PHE A 127 4.51 5.55 6.12
N GLY A 128 5.80 5.29 5.86
CA GLY A 128 6.31 3.96 5.53
C GLY A 128 6.22 2.96 6.67
N ASP A 129 6.31 3.45 7.91
CA ASP A 129 6.25 2.62 9.11
C ASP A 129 4.82 2.22 9.46
N VAL A 130 3.81 2.94 8.95
CA VAL A 130 2.38 2.65 9.20
C VAL A 130 1.97 1.41 8.42
N THR A 131 2.20 0.25 9.02
CA THR A 131 1.86 -1.07 8.48
C THR A 131 0.71 -1.70 9.25
N VAL A 132 0.11 -2.75 8.68
CA VAL A 132 -0.91 -3.55 9.40
C VAL A 132 -0.35 -4.11 10.70
N GLU A 133 0.92 -4.53 10.68
CA GLU A 133 1.59 -5.05 11.89
C GLU A 133 1.73 -3.97 12.96
N LEU A 134 2.14 -2.75 12.58
CA LEU A 134 2.21 -1.62 13.52
C LEU A 134 0.83 -1.32 14.12
N CYS A 135 -0.23 -1.32 13.30
CA CYS A 135 -1.60 -1.10 13.77
C CYS A 135 -2.04 -2.18 14.77
N GLN A 136 -1.72 -3.45 14.51
CA GLN A 136 -2.01 -4.55 15.44
C GLN A 136 -1.26 -4.40 16.76
N LYS A 137 0.03 -4.05 16.72
CA LYS A 137 0.83 -3.76 17.92
C LYS A 137 0.28 -2.56 18.70
N PHE A 138 -0.14 -1.51 18.01
CA PHE A 138 -0.78 -0.35 18.64
C PHE A 138 -2.10 -0.72 19.32
N ARG A 139 -2.92 -1.58 18.71
CA ARG A 139 -4.14 -2.10 19.34
C ARG A 139 -3.82 -2.84 20.65
N GLN A 140 -2.80 -3.70 20.65
CA GLN A 140 -2.38 -4.41 21.86
C GLN A 140 -1.84 -3.45 22.93
N TYR A 141 -1.09 -2.44 22.52
CA TYR A 141 -0.64 -1.37 23.43
C TYR A 141 -1.83 -0.67 24.09
N LEU A 142 -2.86 -0.27 23.34
CA LEU A 142 -4.05 0.40 23.89
C LEU A 142 -4.82 -0.44 24.91
N LEU A 143 -4.84 -1.75 24.74
CA LEU A 143 -5.50 -2.68 25.68
C LEU A 143 -4.77 -2.79 27.02
N ASN A 144 -3.47 -2.45 27.05
CA ASN A 144 -2.61 -2.63 28.25
C ASN A 144 -2.06 -1.30 28.81
N CYS A 145 -2.32 -0.18 28.14
CA CYS A 145 -1.75 1.12 28.55
C CYS A 145 -2.55 1.79 29.68
N LYS A 146 -1.92 2.77 30.31
CA LYS A 146 -2.55 3.66 31.28
C LYS A 146 -3.09 4.91 30.59
N GLN A 147 -4.10 5.53 31.19
CA GLN A 147 -4.64 6.82 30.69
C GLN A 147 -3.56 7.90 30.71
N ILE A 148 -3.57 8.77 29.70
CA ILE A 148 -2.59 9.87 29.60
C ILE A 148 -2.75 10.83 30.78
N ARG A 149 -3.99 11.22 31.13
CA ARG A 149 -4.28 12.17 32.20
C ARG A 149 -4.25 11.57 33.60
N HIS A 150 -4.47 10.25 33.70
CA HIS A 150 -4.51 9.52 34.97
C HIS A 150 -3.62 8.28 34.88
N PRO A 151 -2.28 8.43 35.08
CA PRO A 151 -1.33 7.36 34.88
C PRO A 151 -1.54 6.11 35.79
N ASN A 152 -2.31 6.26 36.86
CA ASN A 152 -2.63 5.17 37.77
C ASN A 152 -3.82 4.31 37.30
N ILE A 153 -4.60 4.80 36.31
CA ILE A 153 -5.81 4.15 35.81
C ILE A 153 -5.54 3.53 34.43
N SER A 154 -5.91 2.29 34.25
CA SER A 154 -5.83 1.62 32.94
C SER A 154 -6.88 2.17 31.98
N VAL A 155 -6.56 2.20 30.69
CA VAL A 155 -7.56 2.47 29.65
C VAL A 155 -8.59 1.34 29.62
N SER A 156 -9.88 1.67 29.65
CA SER A 156 -10.93 0.66 29.56
C SER A 156 -10.94 -0.02 28.18
N ARG A 157 -11.42 -1.26 28.09
CA ARG A 157 -11.53 -1.98 26.80
C ARG A 157 -12.35 -1.22 25.77
N ASN A 158 -13.47 -0.59 26.20
CA ASN A 158 -14.31 0.21 25.30
C ASN A 158 -13.59 1.47 24.82
N SER A 159 -12.83 2.14 25.68
CA SER A 159 -12.01 3.30 25.29
C SER A 159 -10.89 2.88 24.32
N ALA A 160 -10.20 1.77 24.59
CA ALA A 160 -9.17 1.23 23.72
C ALA A 160 -9.71 0.90 22.31
N ALA A 161 -10.88 0.25 22.25
CA ALA A 161 -11.56 -0.05 20.99
C ALA A 161 -11.93 1.23 20.23
N GLY A 162 -12.50 2.24 20.91
CA GLY A 162 -12.84 3.52 20.32
C GLY A 162 -11.61 4.30 19.84
N TYR A 163 -10.51 4.28 20.59
CA TYR A 163 -9.25 4.90 20.18
C TYR A 163 -8.67 4.22 18.94
N PHE A 164 -8.66 2.90 18.93
CA PHE A 164 -8.19 2.13 17.77
C PHE A 164 -9.04 2.42 16.53
N GLN A 165 -10.37 2.39 16.65
CA GLN A 165 -11.27 2.69 15.55
C GLN A 165 -11.01 4.08 14.94
N LEU A 166 -10.77 5.09 15.77
CA LEU A 166 -10.40 6.42 15.30
C LEU A 166 -9.05 6.42 14.56
N SER A 167 -8.06 5.64 14.99
CA SER A 167 -6.73 5.61 14.37
C SER A 167 -6.69 4.92 12.99
N VAL A 168 -7.67 4.07 12.65
CA VAL A 168 -7.73 3.34 11.36
C VAL A 168 -8.56 4.06 10.29
N HIS A 169 -9.20 5.18 10.62
CA HIS A 169 -10.00 5.97 9.67
C HIS A 169 -9.16 7.05 8.95
N TYR A 170 -7.84 6.84 8.88
CA TYR A 170 -6.86 7.56 8.12
C TYR A 170 -6.01 6.58 7.29
#